data_e808565ebe50dc103f6b41925452563e
#
_entry.id   e808565ebe50dc103f6b41925452563e
#
_cell.length_a   1.000
_cell.length_b   1.000
_cell.length_c   1.000
_cell.angle_alpha   90.00
_cell.angle_beta   90.00
_cell.angle_gamma   90.00
#
_symmetry.space_group_name_H-M   'P 1'
#
loop_
_entity.id
_entity.type
_entity.pdbx_description
1 polymer ?
#
loop_
_entity_poly.entity_id
_entity_poly.type
_entity_poly.pdbx_seq_one_letter_code
_entity_poly.pdbx_strand_id
1 'polypeptide(L)'
;MPPGRYEARLTFGDWSETRAFQVRLDPRVAAEGLTSSDIRAQVDLAMEARDALSEARLAVERMEQARVDGALGALREIYDELVTASTRYSQPRVVDQLEYLYSNLIVAAQRPGRDAELRYEDLRGALDEQMAALEQLLETSR
;
A
#
# COMPACT_ATOMS: atom_id res chain seq x y z
N MET A 1 -8.22 -7.77 -9.95
CA MET A 1 -8.70 -6.99 -11.12
C MET A 1 -10.21 -6.90 -11.02
N PRO A 2 -10.81 -5.69 -10.90
CA PRO A 2 -12.26 -5.55 -10.75
C PRO A 2 -13.01 -5.95 -12.00
N PRO A 3 -14.32 -6.26 -11.91
CA PRO A 3 -15.17 -6.52 -13.09
C PRO A 3 -15.16 -5.34 -14.05
N GLY A 4 -14.99 -5.62 -15.37
CA GLY A 4 -14.88 -4.56 -16.38
C GLY A 4 -14.42 -5.09 -17.73
N ARG A 5 -14.32 -4.17 -18.70
CA ARG A 5 -13.70 -4.44 -20.00
C ARG A 5 -12.23 -4.10 -19.95
N TYR A 6 -11.41 -4.97 -20.51
CA TYR A 6 -9.95 -4.88 -20.55
C TYR A 6 -9.41 -5.24 -21.91
N GLU A 7 -8.19 -4.83 -22.18
CA GLU A 7 -7.43 -5.23 -23.34
C GLU A 7 -6.10 -5.84 -22.90
N ALA A 8 -5.72 -6.94 -23.49
CA ALA A 8 -4.40 -7.53 -23.36
C ALA A 8 -3.62 -7.30 -24.65
N ARG A 9 -2.43 -6.73 -24.55
CA ARG A 9 -1.52 -6.55 -25.67
C ARG A 9 -0.30 -7.43 -25.50
N LEU A 10 -0.01 -8.26 -26.50
CA LEU A 10 1.22 -9.03 -26.58
C LEU A 10 2.12 -8.43 -27.67
N THR A 11 3.38 -8.20 -27.33
CA THR A 11 4.40 -7.67 -28.26
C THR A 11 5.59 -8.63 -28.30
N PHE A 12 6.02 -8.97 -29.50
CA PHE A 12 7.22 -9.77 -29.72
C PHE A 12 7.99 -9.22 -30.95
N GLY A 13 9.15 -8.62 -30.73
CA GLY A 13 9.87 -7.88 -31.76
C GLY A 13 8.97 -6.76 -32.32
N ASP A 14 8.83 -6.72 -33.65
CA ASP A 14 8.00 -5.74 -34.35
C ASP A 14 6.51 -6.16 -34.44
N TRP A 15 6.17 -7.37 -33.99
CA TRP A 15 4.81 -7.86 -33.99
C TRP A 15 4.07 -7.49 -32.70
N SER A 16 2.81 -7.09 -32.84
CA SER A 16 1.94 -6.79 -31.71
C SER A 16 0.49 -7.15 -32.02
N GLU A 17 -0.19 -7.78 -31.09
CA GLU A 17 -1.61 -8.09 -31.16
C GLU A 17 -2.33 -7.65 -29.89
N THR A 18 -3.52 -7.07 -30.04
CA THR A 18 -4.38 -6.65 -28.94
C THR A 18 -5.69 -7.42 -28.97
N ARG A 19 -6.11 -7.96 -27.82
CA ARG A 19 -7.38 -8.67 -27.62
C ARG A 19 -8.17 -8.04 -26.49
N ALA A 20 -9.42 -7.68 -26.78
CA ALA A 20 -10.36 -7.24 -25.76
C ALA A 20 -10.95 -8.45 -25.03
N PHE A 21 -11.15 -8.33 -23.71
CA PHE A 21 -11.83 -9.32 -22.90
C PHE A 21 -12.65 -8.66 -21.79
N GLN A 22 -13.54 -9.42 -21.16
CA GLN A 22 -14.36 -8.95 -20.07
C GLN A 22 -14.12 -9.77 -18.81
N VAL A 23 -13.81 -9.10 -17.70
CA VAL A 23 -13.87 -9.69 -16.36
C VAL A 23 -15.27 -9.51 -15.82
N ARG A 24 -15.89 -10.61 -15.39
CA ARG A 24 -17.24 -10.61 -14.81
C ARG A 24 -17.16 -10.82 -13.31
N LEU A 25 -18.15 -10.27 -12.59
CA LEU A 25 -18.33 -10.61 -11.18
C LEU A 25 -18.65 -12.11 -11.04
N ASP A 26 -18.04 -12.77 -10.06
CA ASP A 26 -18.37 -14.18 -9.74
C ASP A 26 -19.86 -14.26 -9.34
N PRO A 27 -20.65 -15.14 -9.98
CA PRO A 27 -22.08 -15.28 -9.66
C PRO A 27 -22.35 -15.60 -8.18
N ARG A 28 -21.43 -16.30 -7.49
CA ARG A 28 -21.55 -16.61 -6.07
C ARG A 28 -21.44 -15.36 -5.21
N VAL A 29 -20.46 -14.51 -5.54
CA VAL A 29 -20.23 -13.21 -4.87
C VAL A 29 -21.40 -12.28 -5.13
N ALA A 30 -21.95 -12.27 -6.36
CA ALA A 30 -23.16 -11.51 -6.68
C ALA A 30 -24.40 -12.01 -5.90
N ALA A 31 -24.51 -13.31 -5.69
CA ALA A 31 -25.62 -13.91 -4.91
C ALA A 31 -25.56 -13.53 -3.42
N GLU A 32 -24.40 -13.20 -2.89
CA GLU A 32 -24.16 -12.66 -1.55
C GLU A 32 -24.47 -11.16 -1.45
N GLY A 33 -24.91 -10.53 -2.56
CA GLY A 33 -25.30 -9.12 -2.60
C GLY A 33 -24.18 -8.13 -2.89
N LEU A 34 -22.96 -8.60 -3.21
CA LEU A 34 -21.88 -7.73 -3.63
C LEU A 34 -22.07 -7.29 -5.10
N THR A 35 -21.69 -6.06 -5.38
CA THR A 35 -21.78 -5.43 -6.69
C THR A 35 -20.38 -5.24 -7.31
N SER A 36 -20.34 -4.98 -8.62
CA SER A 36 -19.09 -4.60 -9.30
C SER A 36 -18.48 -3.32 -8.75
N SER A 37 -19.30 -2.40 -8.22
CA SER A 37 -18.82 -1.17 -7.57
C SER A 37 -18.18 -1.46 -6.20
N ASP A 38 -18.71 -2.40 -5.44
CA ASP A 38 -18.11 -2.82 -4.16
C ASP A 38 -16.70 -3.43 -4.37
N ILE A 39 -16.59 -4.30 -5.38
CA ILE A 39 -15.28 -4.88 -5.74
C ILE A 39 -14.31 -3.83 -6.29
N ARG A 40 -14.81 -2.83 -7.00
CA ARG A 40 -13.96 -1.71 -7.46
C ARG A 40 -13.45 -0.89 -6.29
N ALA A 41 -14.32 -0.48 -5.37
CA ALA A 41 -13.93 0.27 -4.17
C ALA A 41 -12.91 -0.52 -3.33
N GLN A 42 -13.09 -1.84 -3.17
CA GLN A 42 -12.12 -2.70 -2.49
C GLN A 42 -10.75 -2.69 -3.18
N VAL A 43 -10.73 -2.83 -4.50
CA VAL A 43 -9.46 -2.85 -5.26
C VAL A 43 -8.79 -1.48 -5.19
N ASP A 44 -9.54 -0.38 -5.32
CA ASP A 44 -9.01 0.97 -5.28
C ASP A 44 -8.34 1.23 -3.90
N LEU A 45 -9.03 0.95 -2.79
CA LEU A 45 -8.47 1.07 -1.44
C LEU A 45 -7.26 0.14 -1.21
N ALA A 46 -7.31 -1.09 -1.72
CA ALA A 46 -6.17 -2.02 -1.63
C ALA A 46 -4.95 -1.51 -2.42
N MET A 47 -5.16 -0.88 -3.57
CA MET A 47 -4.08 -0.28 -4.35
C MET A 47 -3.47 0.93 -3.63
N GLU A 48 -4.28 1.79 -3.03
CA GLU A 48 -3.81 2.92 -2.22
C GLU A 48 -2.99 2.43 -1.01
N ALA A 49 -3.50 1.43 -0.27
CA ALA A 49 -2.77 0.85 0.85
C ALA A 49 -1.44 0.18 0.43
N ARG A 50 -1.42 -0.50 -0.72
CA ARG A 50 -0.20 -1.07 -1.31
C ARG A 50 0.82 0.01 -1.66
N ASP A 51 0.37 1.10 -2.27
CA ASP A 51 1.26 2.17 -2.72
C ASP A 51 1.85 2.91 -1.51
N ALA A 52 1.04 3.19 -0.48
CA ALA A 52 1.52 3.73 0.79
C ALA A 52 2.52 2.79 1.49
N LEU A 53 2.25 1.48 1.51
CA LEU A 53 3.18 0.48 2.05
C LEU A 53 4.51 0.46 1.28
N SER A 54 4.45 0.57 -0.04
CA SER A 54 5.64 0.60 -0.89
C SER A 54 6.48 1.84 -0.63
N GLU A 55 5.84 3.00 -0.48
CA GLU A 55 6.49 4.27 -0.13
C GLU A 55 7.17 4.19 1.23
N ALA A 56 6.46 3.67 2.26
CA ALA A 56 7.02 3.48 3.59
C ALA A 56 8.25 2.57 3.59
N ARG A 57 8.19 1.44 2.88
CA ARG A 57 9.31 0.49 2.75
C ARG A 57 10.52 1.11 2.04
N LEU A 58 10.29 1.89 0.99
CA LEU A 58 11.39 2.61 0.31
C LEU A 58 12.02 3.67 1.21
N ALA A 59 11.24 4.36 2.04
CA ALA A 59 11.76 5.29 3.02
C ALA A 59 12.63 4.59 4.08
N VAL A 60 12.16 3.45 4.59
CA VAL A 60 12.93 2.62 5.53
C VAL A 60 14.25 2.16 4.91
N GLU A 61 14.23 1.65 3.68
CA GLU A 61 15.45 1.23 2.97
C GLU A 61 16.46 2.38 2.80
N ARG A 62 15.98 3.58 2.45
CA ARG A 62 16.84 4.78 2.36
C ARG A 62 17.47 5.16 3.70
N MET A 63 16.70 5.07 4.79
CA MET A 63 17.20 5.35 6.13
C MET A 63 18.21 4.29 6.58
N GLU A 64 18.00 3.02 6.27
CA GLU A 64 18.94 1.94 6.57
C GLU A 64 20.26 2.13 5.82
N GLN A 65 20.21 2.56 4.56
CA GLN A 65 21.41 2.88 3.79
C GLN A 65 22.17 4.07 4.40
N ALA A 66 21.48 5.16 4.73
CA ALA A 66 22.07 6.32 5.38
C ALA A 66 22.66 5.99 6.77
N ARG A 67 22.09 4.99 7.45
CA ARG A 67 22.61 4.45 8.71
C ARG A 67 23.98 3.82 8.56
N VAL A 68 24.21 3.09 7.48
CA VAL A 68 25.53 2.50 7.17
C VAL A 68 26.58 3.60 7.00
N ASP A 69 26.17 4.74 6.43
CA ASP A 69 27.02 5.90 6.16
C ASP A 69 27.24 6.82 7.39
N GLY A 70 26.67 6.49 8.55
CA GLY A 70 26.92 7.18 9.84
C GLY A 70 25.96 8.31 10.22
N ALA A 71 24.89 8.54 9.45
CA ALA A 71 23.91 9.63 9.66
C ALA A 71 22.76 9.31 10.65
N LEU A 72 22.98 8.47 11.66
CA LEU A 72 21.97 7.75 12.43
C LEU A 72 21.11 8.53 13.43
N GLY A 73 21.61 9.64 13.98
CA GLY A 73 20.96 10.26 15.15
C GLY A 73 19.58 10.83 14.82
N ALA A 74 19.50 11.67 13.77
CA ALA A 74 18.30 12.40 13.41
C ALA A 74 17.24 11.53 12.70
N LEU A 75 17.66 10.45 12.02
CA LEU A 75 16.74 9.54 11.31
C LEU A 75 16.07 8.52 12.23
N ARG A 76 16.56 8.37 13.46
CA ARG A 76 16.10 7.31 14.36
C ARG A 76 14.63 7.49 14.78
N GLU A 77 14.21 8.70 15.05
CA GLU A 77 12.85 8.98 15.49
C GLU A 77 11.85 8.63 14.36
N ILE A 78 12.15 9.01 13.11
CA ILE A 78 11.34 8.67 11.95
C ILE A 78 11.31 7.15 11.74
N TYR A 79 12.45 6.50 11.86
CA TYR A 79 12.54 5.04 11.71
C TYR A 79 11.71 4.31 12.77
N ASP A 80 11.79 4.72 14.05
CA ASP A 80 11.07 4.12 15.16
C ASP A 80 9.53 4.33 15.05
N GLU A 81 9.06 5.35 14.33
CA GLU A 81 7.64 5.54 14.02
C GLU A 81 7.16 4.67 12.83
N LEU A 82 8.03 4.37 11.88
CA LEU A 82 7.69 3.56 10.71
C LEU A 82 7.84 2.05 10.96
N VAL A 83 8.87 1.64 11.71
CA VAL A 83 9.28 0.23 11.87
C VAL A 83 9.00 -0.26 13.28
N THR A 84 8.32 -1.40 13.37
CA THR A 84 8.03 -2.07 14.63
C THR A 84 9.33 -2.60 15.26
N ALA A 85 9.60 -2.23 16.51
CA ALA A 85 10.75 -2.74 17.23
C ALA A 85 10.68 -4.27 17.42
N SER A 86 11.82 -4.96 17.27
CA SER A 86 11.91 -6.41 17.43
C SER A 86 11.94 -6.81 18.91
N THR A 87 10.93 -6.39 19.69
CA THR A 87 10.76 -6.76 21.10
C THR A 87 9.45 -7.50 21.34
N ARG A 88 9.34 -8.27 22.43
CA ARG A 88 8.28 -9.24 22.65
C ARG A 88 6.85 -8.67 22.64
N TYR A 89 6.67 -7.40 22.97
CA TYR A 89 5.36 -6.76 23.10
C TYR A 89 5.32 -5.41 22.37
N SER A 90 6.04 -5.29 21.26
CA SER A 90 6.03 -4.07 20.45
C SER A 90 4.66 -3.82 19.84
N GLN A 91 4.25 -2.57 19.87
CA GLN A 91 3.05 -2.14 19.13
C GLN A 91 3.40 -2.03 17.64
N PRO A 92 2.57 -2.58 16.74
CA PRO A 92 2.78 -2.46 15.31
C PRO A 92 2.87 -1.00 14.87
N ARG A 93 3.88 -0.66 14.09
CA ARG A 93 4.09 0.67 13.51
C ARG A 93 3.51 0.75 12.10
N VAL A 94 3.70 1.89 11.44
CA VAL A 94 3.02 2.22 10.17
C VAL A 94 3.18 1.13 9.11
N VAL A 95 4.40 0.61 8.91
CA VAL A 95 4.68 -0.44 7.91
C VAL A 95 3.85 -1.70 8.16
N ASP A 96 3.90 -2.25 9.37
CA ASP A 96 3.18 -3.49 9.70
C ASP A 96 1.66 -3.28 9.67
N GLN A 97 1.19 -2.10 10.04
CA GLN A 97 -0.23 -1.79 10.03
C GLN A 97 -0.78 -1.62 8.60
N LEU A 98 -0.02 -0.99 7.70
CA LEU A 98 -0.35 -0.90 6.28
C LEU A 98 -0.33 -2.30 5.62
N GLU A 99 0.66 -3.13 5.95
CA GLU A 99 0.71 -4.51 5.46
C GLU A 99 -0.49 -5.34 5.94
N TYR A 100 -0.87 -5.19 7.20
CA TYR A 100 -2.06 -5.85 7.76
C TYR A 100 -3.34 -5.38 7.06
N LEU A 101 -3.52 -4.07 6.88
CA LEU A 101 -4.67 -3.50 6.17
C LEU A 101 -4.76 -4.02 4.74
N TYR A 102 -3.67 -3.93 3.99
CA TYR A 102 -3.59 -4.42 2.62
C TYR A 102 -3.93 -5.92 2.53
N SER A 103 -3.34 -6.73 3.40
CA SER A 103 -3.57 -8.18 3.43
C SER A 103 -5.04 -8.52 3.68
N ASN A 104 -5.71 -7.79 4.58
CA ASN A 104 -7.14 -8.00 4.84
C ASN A 104 -8.02 -7.57 3.66
N LEU A 105 -7.65 -6.50 2.96
CA LEU A 105 -8.39 -6.02 1.80
C LEU A 105 -8.35 -6.99 0.62
N ILE A 106 -7.29 -7.80 0.48
CA ILE A 106 -7.12 -8.72 -0.66
C ILE A 106 -7.52 -10.17 -0.39
N VAL A 107 -7.83 -10.52 0.86
CA VAL A 107 -8.06 -11.92 1.27
C VAL A 107 -9.35 -12.53 0.69
N ALA A 108 -10.39 -11.73 0.53
CA ALA A 108 -11.68 -12.15 0.00
C ALA A 108 -12.40 -11.00 -0.71
N ALA A 109 -13.35 -11.34 -1.60
CA ALA A 109 -14.24 -10.35 -2.20
C ALA A 109 -15.17 -9.78 -1.12
N GLN A 110 -15.14 -8.46 -0.90
CA GLN A 110 -15.92 -7.79 0.14
C GLN A 110 -16.15 -6.32 -0.22
N ARG A 111 -17.14 -5.71 0.43
CA ARG A 111 -17.25 -4.25 0.46
C ARG A 111 -16.29 -3.74 1.52
N PRO A 112 -15.40 -2.77 1.24
CA PRO A 112 -14.62 -2.12 2.30
C PRO A 112 -15.55 -1.57 3.38
N GLY A 113 -15.24 -1.87 4.63
CA GLY A 113 -15.92 -1.25 5.76
C GLY A 113 -15.40 0.18 5.98
N ARG A 114 -16.25 1.03 6.57
CA ARG A 114 -15.84 2.40 6.90
C ARG A 114 -14.64 2.44 7.85
N ASP A 115 -14.47 1.44 8.67
CA ASP A 115 -13.32 1.26 9.55
C ASP A 115 -12.01 1.06 8.77
N ALA A 116 -12.05 0.32 7.65
CA ALA A 116 -10.89 0.14 6.78
C ALA A 116 -10.51 1.45 6.06
N GLU A 117 -11.50 2.22 5.59
CA GLU A 117 -11.28 3.53 4.98
C GLU A 117 -10.66 4.51 5.98
N LEU A 118 -11.26 4.67 7.17
CA LEU A 118 -10.74 5.52 8.23
C LEU A 118 -9.35 5.08 8.69
N ARG A 119 -9.12 3.76 8.78
CA ARG A 119 -7.81 3.24 9.15
C ARG A 119 -6.75 3.58 8.11
N TYR A 120 -7.09 3.51 6.82
CA TYR A 120 -6.19 3.94 5.76
C TYR A 120 -5.88 5.44 5.86
N GLU A 121 -6.88 6.29 6.06
CA GLU A 121 -6.69 7.74 6.22
C GLU A 121 -5.74 8.06 7.39
N ASP A 122 -5.92 7.42 8.54
CA ASP A 122 -5.03 7.59 9.70
C ASP A 122 -3.59 7.17 9.40
N LEU A 123 -3.41 6.01 8.76
CA LEU A 123 -2.08 5.49 8.42
C LEU A 123 -1.40 6.33 7.33
N ARG A 124 -2.17 6.82 6.35
CA ARG A 124 -1.65 7.72 5.32
C ARG A 124 -1.18 9.03 5.93
N GLY A 125 -1.98 9.64 6.82
CA GLY A 125 -1.59 10.85 7.54
C GLY A 125 -0.32 10.66 8.37
N ALA A 126 -0.23 9.56 9.11
CA ALA A 126 0.98 9.24 9.88
C ALA A 126 2.21 9.05 8.99
N LEU A 127 2.06 8.40 7.83
CA LEU A 127 3.15 8.24 6.86
C LEU A 127 3.57 9.59 6.26
N ASP A 128 2.62 10.45 5.88
CA ASP A 128 2.89 11.77 5.29
C ASP A 128 3.70 12.66 6.26
N GLU A 129 3.39 12.61 7.56
CA GLU A 129 4.16 13.32 8.58
C GLU A 129 5.62 12.84 8.63
N GLN A 130 5.84 11.52 8.59
CA GLN A 130 7.19 10.98 8.62
C GLN A 130 7.97 11.25 7.32
N MET A 131 7.29 11.22 6.17
CA MET A 131 7.91 11.55 4.88
C MET A 131 8.33 13.01 4.81
N ALA A 132 7.50 13.93 5.30
CA ALA A 132 7.85 15.36 5.38
C ALA A 132 9.05 15.61 6.30
N ALA A 133 9.10 14.94 7.45
CA ALA A 133 10.23 15.04 8.37
C ALA A 133 11.54 14.50 7.76
N LEU A 134 11.45 13.39 7.02
CA LEU A 134 12.59 12.79 6.31
C LEU A 134 13.13 13.73 5.22
N GLU A 135 12.26 14.36 4.43
CA GLU A 135 12.65 15.32 3.40
C GLU A 135 13.38 16.53 4.00
N GLN A 136 12.85 17.11 5.08
CA GLN A 136 13.48 18.22 5.80
C GLN A 136 14.90 17.88 6.29
N LEU A 137 15.07 16.67 6.84
CA LEU A 137 16.40 16.24 7.31
C LEU A 137 17.40 16.06 6.16
N LEU A 138 16.94 15.52 5.04
CA LEU A 138 17.78 15.32 3.86
C LEU A 138 18.18 16.65 3.18
N GLU A 139 17.30 17.67 3.21
CA GLU A 139 17.62 19.01 2.71
C GLU A 139 18.63 19.76 3.60
N THR A 140 18.52 19.59 4.92
CA THR A 140 19.42 20.24 5.89
C THR A 140 20.83 19.63 5.92
N SER A 141 20.95 18.38 5.42
CA SER A 141 22.22 17.62 5.41
C SER A 141 23.02 17.77 4.10
N ARG A 142 22.54 18.57 3.15
CA ARG A 142 23.21 18.92 1.89
C ARG A 142 24.00 20.21 2.02
#